data_1fcd6197ee2b42200462225bd9656c01
#
_entry.id   1fcd6197ee2b42200462225bd9656c01
#
_cell.length_a   1.000
_cell.length_b   1.000
_cell.length_c   1.000
_cell.angle_alpha   90.00
_cell.angle_beta   90.00
_cell.angle_gamma   90.00
#
_symmetry.space_group_name_H-M   'P 1'
#
loop_
_entity.id
_entity.type
_entity.pdbx_description
1 polymer ?
#
loop_
_entity_poly.entity_id
_entity_poly.type
_entity_poly.pdbx_seq_one_letter_code
_entity_poly.pdbx_strand_id
1 'polypeptide(L)'
;MVYDYIKTVREGKITKPMAEGIYTAVMTDTGCFRYSNTDSHCHNIAIECIEVGVDISSIYQRIYESSSQARIALMGKILRDIHYELDGEFAWFVIDQKMMDDAKATNADVEGFSDFVRTIRGVEVAMMVLENVDGSCRLNFRSKGKYVINGIASELGGGGHQFAAGAIVDESIGTLLTRAVEKTMSAIMTQTGQV
;
A
#
# COMPACT_ATOMS: atom_id res chain seq x y z
N MET A 1 -12.96 7.66 17.11
CA MET A 1 -12.07 8.07 18.25
C MET A 1 -11.73 9.56 18.24
N VAL A 2 -10.88 10.11 17.33
CA VAL A 2 -10.52 11.55 17.36
C VAL A 2 -11.74 12.45 17.16
N TYR A 3 -12.60 12.14 16.18
CA TYR A 3 -13.85 12.85 15.94
C TYR A 3 -14.74 12.88 17.20
N ASP A 4 -15.01 11.73 17.81
CA ASP A 4 -15.88 11.63 18.98
C ASP A 4 -15.31 12.40 20.17
N TYR A 5 -13.98 12.33 20.34
CA TYR A 5 -13.29 13.14 21.36
C TYR A 5 -13.48 14.64 21.14
N ILE A 6 -13.27 15.12 19.91
CA ILE A 6 -13.46 16.54 19.57
C ILE A 6 -14.91 16.96 19.80
N LYS A 7 -15.89 16.13 19.40
CA LYS A 7 -17.32 16.39 19.62
C LYS A 7 -17.64 16.53 21.12
N THR A 8 -17.05 15.68 21.95
CA THR A 8 -17.26 15.71 23.39
C THR A 8 -16.67 16.97 24.04
N VAL A 9 -15.40 17.28 23.75
CA VAL A 9 -14.71 18.40 24.42
C VAL A 9 -15.09 19.79 23.88
N ARG A 10 -15.76 19.86 22.72
CA ARG A 10 -16.16 21.10 22.07
C ARG A 10 -17.68 21.26 21.93
N GLU A 11 -18.45 20.57 22.73
CA GLU A 11 -19.92 20.64 22.73
C GLU A 11 -20.53 20.44 21.32
N GLY A 12 -19.97 19.51 20.56
CA GLY A 12 -20.41 19.20 19.23
C GLY A 12 -19.88 20.10 18.10
N LYS A 13 -19.08 21.12 18.40
CA LYS A 13 -18.61 22.07 17.41
C LYS A 13 -17.30 21.63 16.79
N ILE A 14 -17.26 21.48 15.47
CA ILE A 14 -16.03 21.27 14.68
C ILE A 14 -15.78 22.50 13.80
N THR A 15 -14.52 22.93 13.71
CA THR A 15 -14.13 24.00 12.79
C THR A 15 -13.75 23.42 11.43
N LYS A 16 -13.77 24.24 10.36
CA LYS A 16 -13.41 23.79 9.02
C LYS A 16 -12.03 23.11 8.96
N PRO A 17 -10.92 23.62 9.56
CA PRO A 17 -9.66 22.90 9.58
C PRO A 17 -9.70 21.55 10.31
N MET A 18 -10.49 21.43 11.37
CA MET A 18 -10.70 20.15 12.04
C MET A 18 -11.48 19.17 11.14
N ALA A 19 -12.53 19.65 10.49
CA ALA A 19 -13.34 18.88 9.56
C ALA A 19 -12.52 18.40 8.36
N GLU A 20 -11.64 19.22 7.80
CA GLU A 20 -10.70 18.83 6.73
C GLU A 20 -9.78 17.70 7.16
N GLY A 21 -9.18 17.77 8.35
CA GLY A 21 -8.34 16.70 8.91
C GLY A 21 -9.13 15.42 9.19
N ILE A 22 -10.32 15.52 9.77
CA ILE A 22 -11.21 14.38 10.06
C ILE A 22 -11.66 13.71 8.76
N TYR A 23 -12.14 14.49 7.78
CA TYR A 23 -12.58 13.97 6.49
C TYR A 23 -11.43 13.25 5.77
N THR A 24 -10.24 13.87 5.74
CA THR A 24 -9.05 13.26 5.14
C THR A 24 -8.73 11.91 5.78
N ALA A 25 -8.72 11.84 7.13
CA ALA A 25 -8.43 10.60 7.85
C ALA A 25 -9.47 9.51 7.55
N VAL A 26 -10.76 9.83 7.63
CA VAL A 26 -11.84 8.87 7.33
C VAL A 26 -11.76 8.40 5.87
N MET A 27 -11.58 9.31 4.92
CA MET A 27 -11.48 8.99 3.49
C MET A 27 -10.30 8.06 3.20
N THR A 28 -9.11 8.34 3.76
CA THR A 28 -7.91 7.53 3.52
C THR A 28 -7.98 6.17 4.21
N ASP A 29 -8.43 6.12 5.47
CA ASP A 29 -8.51 4.89 6.26
C ASP A 29 -9.58 3.91 5.71
N THR A 30 -10.65 4.43 5.14
CA THR A 30 -11.71 3.64 4.50
C THR A 30 -11.46 3.36 3.01
N GLY A 31 -10.31 3.77 2.47
CA GLY A 31 -10.00 3.65 1.04
C GLY A 31 -11.05 4.30 0.15
N CYS A 32 -11.42 5.55 0.43
CA CYS A 32 -12.52 6.26 -0.20
C CYS A 32 -13.87 5.52 -0.03
N PHE A 33 -14.18 5.11 1.19
CA PHE A 33 -15.43 4.43 1.57
C PHE A 33 -15.67 3.09 0.87
N ARG A 34 -14.60 2.34 0.51
CA ARG A 34 -14.68 1.05 -0.19
C ARG A 34 -14.28 -0.15 0.66
N TYR A 35 -13.55 0.07 1.76
CA TYR A 35 -13.07 -1.03 2.58
C TYR A 35 -14.14 -1.52 3.55
N SER A 36 -13.95 -2.71 4.10
CA SER A 36 -14.89 -3.37 5.02
C SER A 36 -15.05 -2.66 6.36
N ASN A 37 -14.15 -1.75 6.72
CA ASN A 37 -14.27 -0.90 7.90
C ASN A 37 -15.15 0.35 7.66
N THR A 38 -15.73 0.49 6.45
CA THR A 38 -16.70 1.55 6.15
C THR A 38 -18.06 1.18 6.69
N ASP A 39 -18.62 2.04 7.55
CA ASP A 39 -19.95 1.90 8.12
C ASP A 39 -20.76 3.20 8.03
N SER A 40 -21.98 3.18 8.54
CA SER A 40 -22.85 4.36 8.57
C SER A 40 -22.26 5.50 9.40
N HIS A 41 -21.45 5.20 10.42
CA HIS A 41 -20.78 6.23 11.23
C HIS A 41 -19.75 7.00 10.41
N CYS A 42 -18.95 6.32 9.58
CA CYS A 42 -18.00 6.95 8.65
C CYS A 42 -18.71 7.93 7.69
N HIS A 43 -19.86 7.53 7.14
CA HIS A 43 -20.66 8.39 6.27
C HIS A 43 -21.27 9.58 7.01
N ASN A 44 -21.75 9.40 8.23
CA ASN A 44 -22.29 10.50 9.04
C ASN A 44 -21.20 11.53 9.39
N ILE A 45 -19.99 11.09 9.71
CA ILE A 45 -18.84 11.98 9.91
C ILE A 45 -18.56 12.78 8.62
N ALA A 46 -18.56 12.11 7.46
CA ALA A 46 -18.34 12.77 6.18
C ALA A 46 -19.42 13.82 5.89
N ILE A 47 -20.70 13.54 6.11
CA ILE A 47 -21.81 14.49 5.96
C ILE A 47 -21.56 15.73 6.82
N GLU A 48 -21.24 15.56 8.09
CA GLU A 48 -21.01 16.69 9.00
C GLU A 48 -19.80 17.54 8.55
N CYS A 49 -18.73 16.91 8.08
CA CYS A 49 -17.59 17.63 7.52
C CYS A 49 -17.97 18.45 6.29
N ILE A 50 -18.84 17.91 5.41
CA ILE A 50 -19.34 18.61 4.23
C ILE A 50 -20.19 19.82 4.62
N GLU A 51 -21.06 19.66 5.61
CA GLU A 51 -21.90 20.75 6.13
C GLU A 51 -21.09 21.89 6.73
N VAL A 52 -19.93 21.61 7.31
CA VAL A 52 -18.95 22.62 7.78
C VAL A 52 -18.24 23.33 6.63
N GLY A 53 -18.36 22.81 5.40
CA GLY A 53 -17.78 23.42 4.19
C GLY A 53 -16.43 22.87 3.76
N VAL A 54 -16.18 21.58 4.03
CA VAL A 54 -14.99 20.87 3.49
C VAL A 54 -15.10 20.78 1.97
N ASP A 55 -14.03 21.14 1.27
CA ASP A 55 -13.90 20.94 -0.17
C ASP A 55 -13.32 19.55 -0.46
N ILE A 56 -14.23 18.60 -0.71
CA ILE A 56 -13.90 17.19 -0.99
C ILE A 56 -13.00 17.07 -2.22
N SER A 57 -13.30 17.81 -3.29
CA SER A 57 -12.55 17.73 -4.54
C SER A 57 -11.10 18.16 -4.32
N SER A 58 -10.88 19.25 -3.62
CA SER A 58 -9.53 19.74 -3.29
C SER A 58 -8.74 18.75 -2.44
N ILE A 59 -9.38 18.08 -1.46
CA ILE A 59 -8.73 17.05 -0.64
C ILE A 59 -8.36 15.85 -1.51
N TYR A 60 -9.30 15.36 -2.33
CA TYR A 60 -9.08 14.21 -3.20
C TYR A 60 -7.93 14.45 -4.19
N GLN A 61 -7.93 15.61 -4.84
CA GLN A 61 -6.87 16.00 -5.78
C GLN A 61 -5.49 16.02 -5.12
N ARG A 62 -5.38 16.61 -3.92
CA ARG A 62 -4.10 16.64 -3.19
C ARG A 62 -3.55 15.27 -2.83
N ILE A 63 -4.42 14.30 -2.58
CA ILE A 63 -4.02 12.96 -2.13
C ILE A 63 -3.85 12.00 -3.31
N TYR A 64 -4.78 11.99 -4.26
CA TYR A 64 -4.86 10.95 -5.29
C TYR A 64 -4.55 11.42 -6.71
N GLU A 65 -4.60 12.74 -6.98
CA GLU A 65 -4.37 13.31 -8.32
C GLU A 65 -3.11 14.20 -8.36
N SER A 66 -2.16 13.96 -7.46
CA SER A 66 -0.91 14.71 -7.32
C SER A 66 0.34 13.88 -7.68
N SER A 67 0.17 12.84 -8.49
CA SER A 67 1.28 11.99 -8.91
C SER A 67 2.31 12.77 -9.73
N SER A 68 3.60 12.62 -9.39
CA SER A 68 4.69 13.21 -10.14
C SER A 68 4.85 12.53 -11.52
N GLN A 69 5.44 13.25 -12.50
CA GLN A 69 5.80 12.64 -13.78
C GLN A 69 6.83 11.52 -13.60
N ALA A 70 7.74 11.63 -12.63
CA ALA A 70 8.70 10.61 -12.25
C ALA A 70 8.00 9.32 -11.79
N ARG A 71 6.97 9.43 -10.93
CA ARG A 71 6.13 8.31 -10.50
C ARG A 71 5.50 7.59 -11.69
N ILE A 72 4.90 8.34 -12.62
CA ILE A 72 4.25 7.76 -13.81
C ILE A 72 5.26 7.08 -14.73
N ALA A 73 6.43 7.70 -14.95
CA ALA A 73 7.50 7.11 -15.77
C ALA A 73 8.03 5.80 -15.15
N LEU A 74 8.26 5.78 -13.83
CA LEU A 74 8.68 4.58 -13.10
C LEU A 74 7.61 3.49 -13.14
N MET A 75 6.34 3.84 -12.90
CA MET A 75 5.22 2.91 -12.99
C MET A 75 5.13 2.26 -14.36
N GLY A 76 5.30 3.04 -15.44
CA GLY A 76 5.31 2.52 -16.82
C GLY A 76 6.39 1.46 -17.06
N LYS A 77 7.59 1.62 -16.46
CA LYS A 77 8.64 0.59 -16.51
C LYS A 77 8.23 -0.68 -15.75
N ILE A 78 7.77 -0.50 -14.52
CA ILE A 78 7.38 -1.63 -13.66
C ILE A 78 6.27 -2.46 -14.29
N LEU A 79 5.24 -1.83 -14.88
CA LEU A 79 4.11 -2.55 -15.48
C LEU A 79 4.48 -3.44 -16.65
N ARG A 80 5.62 -3.20 -17.30
CA ARG A 80 6.16 -4.06 -18.37
C ARG A 80 6.90 -5.27 -17.83
N ASP A 81 7.41 -5.19 -16.60
CA ASP A 81 8.35 -6.14 -16.01
C ASP A 81 7.74 -6.80 -14.76
N ILE A 82 6.40 -6.92 -14.69
CA ILE A 82 5.72 -7.71 -13.66
C ILE A 82 5.86 -9.19 -13.99
N HIS A 83 6.30 -9.95 -13.00
CA HIS A 83 6.39 -11.40 -13.05
C HIS A 83 5.20 -12.04 -12.35
N TYR A 84 4.75 -13.19 -12.84
CA TYR A 84 3.60 -13.92 -12.32
C TYR A 84 3.96 -15.35 -12.03
N GLU A 85 3.56 -15.84 -10.86
CA GLU A 85 3.74 -17.22 -10.39
C GLU A 85 2.40 -17.78 -9.91
N LEU A 86 2.33 -19.11 -9.70
CA LEU A 86 1.15 -19.79 -9.17
C LEU A 86 -0.13 -19.44 -9.95
N ASP A 87 -0.10 -19.67 -11.27
CA ASP A 87 -1.21 -19.36 -12.18
C ASP A 87 -1.70 -17.90 -12.11
N GLY A 88 -0.81 -16.99 -11.73
CA GLY A 88 -1.08 -15.56 -11.63
C GLY A 88 -1.59 -15.09 -10.27
N GLU A 89 -1.73 -15.96 -9.28
CA GLU A 89 -2.13 -15.56 -7.92
C GLU A 89 -1.04 -14.77 -7.18
N PHE A 90 0.23 -15.00 -7.53
CA PHE A 90 1.35 -14.23 -6.99
C PHE A 90 2.01 -13.40 -8.10
N ALA A 91 2.10 -12.09 -7.90
CA ALA A 91 2.80 -11.17 -8.77
C ALA A 91 3.93 -10.47 -8.03
N TRP A 92 5.07 -10.30 -8.72
CA TRP A 92 6.21 -9.59 -8.14
C TRP A 92 6.93 -8.73 -9.16
N PHE A 93 7.64 -7.73 -8.68
CA PHE A 93 8.45 -6.82 -9.48
C PHE A 93 9.59 -6.25 -8.67
N VAL A 94 10.59 -5.76 -9.39
CA VAL A 94 11.81 -5.15 -8.83
C VAL A 94 11.89 -3.70 -9.23
N ILE A 95 12.41 -2.88 -8.34
CA ILE A 95 12.83 -1.50 -8.61
C ILE A 95 14.28 -1.39 -8.19
N ASP A 96 15.18 -1.28 -9.15
CA ASP A 96 16.59 -1.02 -8.90
C ASP A 96 16.92 0.48 -8.90
N GLN A 97 18.11 0.85 -8.44
CA GLN A 97 18.55 2.25 -8.39
C GLN A 97 18.63 2.87 -9.79
N LYS A 98 18.96 2.08 -10.82
CA LYS A 98 18.99 2.57 -12.19
C LYS A 98 17.59 2.98 -12.67
N MET A 99 16.56 2.21 -12.34
CA MET A 99 15.17 2.56 -12.66
C MET A 99 14.73 3.84 -11.96
N MET A 100 15.13 4.03 -10.70
CA MET A 100 14.88 5.23 -9.92
C MET A 100 15.55 6.46 -10.55
N ASP A 101 16.85 6.36 -10.87
CA ASP A 101 17.64 7.43 -11.47
C ASP A 101 17.11 7.82 -12.86
N ASP A 102 16.84 6.84 -13.72
CA ASP A 102 16.31 7.07 -15.08
C ASP A 102 14.94 7.78 -15.05
N ALA A 103 14.11 7.46 -14.07
CA ALA A 103 12.81 8.09 -13.88
C ALA A 103 12.90 9.41 -13.09
N LYS A 104 14.06 9.72 -12.48
CA LYS A 104 14.23 10.78 -11.49
C LYS A 104 13.24 10.67 -10.33
N ALA A 105 12.95 9.44 -9.93
CA ALA A 105 11.99 9.12 -8.89
C ALA A 105 12.65 9.10 -7.51
N THR A 106 11.84 9.37 -6.50
CA THR A 106 12.19 9.29 -5.09
C THR A 106 11.46 8.16 -4.38
N ASN A 107 11.82 7.85 -3.15
CA ASN A 107 11.10 6.86 -2.34
C ASN A 107 9.61 7.17 -2.17
N ALA A 108 9.23 8.45 -2.17
CA ALA A 108 7.82 8.84 -2.11
C ALA A 108 7.04 8.45 -3.39
N ASP A 109 7.71 8.42 -4.53
CA ASP A 109 7.10 8.03 -5.81
C ASP A 109 6.80 6.53 -5.91
N VAL A 110 7.41 5.71 -5.06
CA VAL A 110 7.24 4.24 -5.05
C VAL A 110 6.06 3.79 -4.19
N GLU A 111 5.57 4.66 -3.32
CA GLU A 111 4.49 4.31 -2.39
C GLU A 111 3.22 3.84 -3.12
N GLY A 112 2.64 2.73 -2.63
CA GLY A 112 1.41 2.15 -3.19
C GLY A 112 1.59 1.34 -4.47
N PHE A 113 2.80 1.14 -5.01
CA PHE A 113 3.00 0.33 -6.20
C PHE A 113 2.61 -1.13 -6.01
N SER A 114 2.95 -1.73 -4.87
CA SER A 114 2.49 -3.09 -4.54
C SER A 114 0.97 -3.18 -4.35
N ASP A 115 0.34 -2.11 -3.84
CA ASP A 115 -1.13 -2.04 -3.76
C ASP A 115 -1.75 -1.95 -5.15
N PHE A 116 -1.14 -1.22 -6.08
CA PHE A 116 -1.59 -1.15 -7.47
C PHE A 116 -1.48 -2.53 -8.16
N VAL A 117 -0.32 -3.21 -8.07
CA VAL A 117 -0.11 -4.53 -8.68
C VAL A 117 -1.10 -5.56 -8.11
N ARG A 118 -1.40 -5.48 -6.82
CA ARG A 118 -2.44 -6.30 -6.20
C ARG A 118 -3.84 -6.10 -6.83
N THR A 119 -4.13 -4.97 -7.49
CA THR A 119 -5.44 -4.75 -8.15
C THR A 119 -5.63 -5.58 -9.41
N ILE A 120 -4.56 -6.15 -9.98
CA ILE A 120 -4.64 -7.00 -11.17
C ILE A 120 -5.57 -8.19 -10.90
N ARG A 121 -6.41 -8.50 -11.88
CA ARG A 121 -7.34 -9.64 -11.78
C ARG A 121 -6.56 -10.94 -11.62
N GLY A 122 -6.93 -11.76 -10.65
CA GLY A 122 -6.28 -13.04 -10.35
C GLY A 122 -5.14 -12.92 -9.34
N VAL A 123 -4.47 -11.76 -9.24
CA VAL A 123 -3.41 -11.56 -8.25
C VAL A 123 -4.01 -11.47 -6.85
N GLU A 124 -3.58 -12.35 -5.97
CA GLU A 124 -3.94 -12.39 -4.56
C GLU A 124 -2.82 -11.84 -3.67
N VAL A 125 -1.56 -12.06 -4.06
CA VAL A 125 -0.38 -11.54 -3.36
C VAL A 125 0.49 -10.74 -4.34
N ALA A 126 0.91 -9.55 -3.93
CA ALA A 126 1.90 -8.76 -4.64
C ALA A 126 3.14 -8.55 -3.76
N MET A 127 4.32 -8.74 -4.35
CA MET A 127 5.62 -8.45 -3.72
C MET A 127 6.38 -7.43 -4.54
N MET A 128 6.89 -6.40 -3.88
CA MET A 128 7.83 -5.43 -4.43
C MET A 128 9.19 -5.61 -3.75
N VAL A 129 10.25 -5.63 -4.55
CA VAL A 129 11.63 -5.52 -4.08
C VAL A 129 12.19 -4.19 -4.55
N LEU A 130 12.57 -3.33 -3.63
CA LEU A 130 13.19 -2.03 -3.91
C LEU A 130 14.62 -2.02 -3.41
N GLU A 131 15.57 -1.75 -4.28
CA GLU A 131 16.96 -1.50 -3.91
C GLU A 131 17.10 -0.12 -3.27
N ASN A 132 17.71 -0.07 -2.10
CA ASN A 132 18.06 1.19 -1.43
C ASN A 132 19.42 1.69 -1.92
N VAL A 133 19.71 2.97 -1.70
CA VAL A 133 20.98 3.62 -2.10
C VAL A 133 22.21 2.96 -1.44
N ASP A 134 22.05 2.38 -0.26
CA ASP A 134 23.10 1.66 0.47
C ASP A 134 23.32 0.21 -0.01
N GLY A 135 22.57 -0.23 -1.02
CA GLY A 135 22.63 -1.59 -1.57
C GLY A 135 21.78 -2.62 -0.83
N SER A 136 21.17 -2.25 0.29
CA SER A 136 20.15 -3.08 0.94
C SER A 136 18.87 -3.14 0.12
N CYS A 137 17.99 -4.10 0.40
CA CYS A 137 16.72 -4.23 -0.28
C CYS A 137 15.54 -4.11 0.69
N ARG A 138 14.53 -3.32 0.30
CA ARG A 138 13.24 -3.25 0.97
C ARG A 138 12.22 -4.13 0.24
N LEU A 139 11.62 -5.07 0.96
CA LEU A 139 10.51 -5.88 0.47
C LEU A 139 9.20 -5.33 1.01
N ASN A 140 8.20 -5.23 0.15
CA ASN A 140 6.83 -4.94 0.55
C ASN A 140 5.90 -6.02 0.01
N PHE A 141 5.11 -6.59 0.90
CA PHE A 141 4.10 -7.60 0.58
C PHE A 141 2.71 -7.03 0.79
N ARG A 142 1.80 -7.37 -0.11
CA ARG A 142 0.37 -7.05 -0.01
C ARG A 142 -0.45 -8.26 -0.40
N SER A 143 -1.48 -8.57 0.39
CA SER A 143 -2.45 -9.64 0.11
C SER A 143 -3.86 -9.07 0.03
N LYS A 144 -4.72 -9.67 -0.80
CA LYS A 144 -6.17 -9.37 -0.85
C LYS A 144 -6.95 -9.99 0.31
N GLY A 145 -6.31 -10.84 1.12
CA GLY A 145 -6.93 -11.50 2.26
C GLY A 145 -7.02 -13.02 2.15
N LYS A 146 -6.80 -13.59 0.97
CA LYS A 146 -6.78 -15.05 0.78
C LYS A 146 -5.57 -15.68 1.48
N TYR A 147 -4.42 -15.02 1.45
CA TYR A 147 -3.16 -15.52 2.01
C TYR A 147 -2.60 -14.60 3.07
N VAL A 148 -2.17 -15.19 4.19
CA VAL A 148 -1.46 -14.49 5.26
C VAL A 148 0.03 -14.39 4.89
N ILE A 149 0.59 -13.16 4.90
CA ILE A 149 1.94 -12.91 4.35
C ILE A 149 2.93 -12.35 5.39
N ASN A 150 2.50 -11.99 6.59
CA ASN A 150 3.41 -11.42 7.59
C ASN A 150 4.48 -12.41 8.09
N GLY A 151 4.18 -13.73 8.07
CA GLY A 151 5.15 -14.77 8.38
C GLY A 151 6.35 -14.74 7.42
N ILE A 152 6.10 -14.51 6.12
CA ILE A 152 7.13 -14.40 5.09
C ILE A 152 8.07 -13.23 5.41
N ALA A 153 7.50 -12.08 5.73
CA ALA A 153 8.28 -10.90 6.10
C ALA A 153 9.10 -11.13 7.38
N SER A 154 8.53 -11.83 8.38
CA SER A 154 9.23 -12.17 9.64
C SER A 154 10.43 -13.08 9.41
N GLU A 155 10.31 -14.07 8.51
CA GLU A 155 11.43 -14.95 8.13
C GLU A 155 12.57 -14.23 7.39
N LEU A 156 12.25 -13.03 6.83
CA LEU A 156 13.22 -12.16 6.18
C LEU A 156 13.70 -11.01 7.11
N GLY A 157 13.45 -11.14 8.42
CA GLY A 157 13.89 -10.17 9.42
C GLY A 157 13.00 -8.93 9.55
N GLY A 158 11.81 -8.96 8.97
CA GLY A 158 10.81 -7.88 9.03
C GLY A 158 9.57 -8.25 9.82
N GLY A 159 8.40 -7.75 9.38
CA GLY A 159 7.11 -8.01 10.00
C GLY A 159 6.00 -7.17 9.42
N GLY A 160 4.86 -7.10 10.13
CA GLY A 160 3.70 -6.32 9.73
C GLY A 160 2.39 -7.01 10.04
N HIS A 161 1.31 -6.50 9.42
CA HIS A 161 -0.02 -7.07 9.55
C HIS A 161 -0.19 -8.29 8.64
N GLN A 162 -1.18 -9.12 8.90
CA GLN A 162 -1.45 -10.37 8.17
C GLN A 162 -1.46 -10.18 6.64
N PHE A 163 -1.97 -9.06 6.15
CA PHE A 163 -2.16 -8.79 4.71
C PHE A 163 -1.32 -7.62 4.18
N ALA A 164 -0.48 -7.02 5.02
CA ALA A 164 0.43 -5.93 4.66
C ALA A 164 1.69 -6.00 5.53
N ALA A 165 2.80 -6.45 4.97
CA ALA A 165 4.04 -6.65 5.69
C ALA A 165 5.25 -6.26 4.84
N GLY A 166 6.41 -6.14 5.45
CA GLY A 166 7.66 -5.84 4.75
C GLY A 166 8.89 -6.18 5.56
N ALA A 167 10.04 -6.16 4.90
CA ALA A 167 11.34 -6.38 5.49
C ALA A 167 12.38 -5.45 4.84
N ILE A 168 13.45 -5.16 5.56
CA ILE A 168 14.66 -4.56 5.00
C ILE A 168 15.77 -5.60 5.21
N VAL A 169 16.44 -5.97 4.12
CA VAL A 169 17.47 -7.03 4.11
C VAL A 169 18.75 -6.44 3.55
N ASP A 170 19.85 -6.61 4.27
CA ASP A 170 21.18 -6.17 3.86
C ASP A 170 21.81 -7.18 2.88
N GLU A 171 21.17 -7.30 1.72
CA GLU A 171 21.59 -8.16 0.62
C GLU A 171 21.25 -7.50 -0.71
N SER A 172 22.04 -7.82 -1.76
CA SER A 172 21.74 -7.36 -3.11
C SER A 172 20.47 -8.01 -3.67
N ILE A 173 19.83 -7.35 -4.64
CA ILE A 173 18.66 -7.89 -5.36
C ILE A 173 18.93 -9.32 -5.87
N GLY A 174 20.09 -9.53 -6.51
CA GLY A 174 20.43 -10.82 -7.13
C GLY A 174 20.46 -11.98 -6.14
N THR A 175 20.91 -11.74 -4.90
CA THR A 175 20.95 -12.76 -3.83
C THR A 175 19.56 -12.95 -3.20
N LEU A 176 18.87 -11.85 -2.93
CA LEU A 176 17.61 -11.85 -2.19
C LEU A 176 16.43 -12.37 -3.02
N LEU A 177 16.36 -11.99 -4.30
CA LEU A 177 15.17 -12.16 -5.14
C LEU A 177 14.69 -13.61 -5.23
N THR A 178 15.58 -14.54 -5.60
CA THR A 178 15.25 -15.96 -5.71
C THR A 178 14.70 -16.51 -4.40
N ARG A 179 15.37 -16.22 -3.29
CA ARG A 179 14.95 -16.65 -1.95
C ARG A 179 13.60 -16.07 -1.54
N ALA A 180 13.35 -14.78 -1.82
CA ALA A 180 12.11 -14.12 -1.48
C ALA A 180 10.93 -14.68 -2.30
N VAL A 181 11.12 -14.92 -3.60
CA VAL A 181 10.12 -15.53 -4.47
C VAL A 181 9.79 -16.95 -4.02
N GLU A 182 10.81 -17.81 -3.83
CA GLU A 182 10.63 -19.19 -3.40
C GLU A 182 9.91 -19.29 -2.04
N LYS A 183 10.31 -18.49 -1.06
CA LYS A 183 9.66 -18.45 0.25
C LYS A 183 8.19 -18.02 0.14
N THR A 184 7.90 -17.02 -0.71
CA THR A 184 6.54 -16.54 -0.91
C THR A 184 5.68 -17.61 -1.57
N MET A 185 6.18 -18.27 -2.62
CA MET A 185 5.48 -19.38 -3.27
C MET A 185 5.21 -20.52 -2.30
N SER A 186 6.22 -20.96 -1.55
CA SER A 186 6.08 -22.04 -0.56
C SER A 186 5.03 -21.71 0.51
N ALA A 187 5.03 -20.48 1.03
CA ALA A 187 4.06 -20.03 2.02
C ALA A 187 2.62 -19.99 1.47
N ILE A 188 2.44 -19.61 0.21
CA ILE A 188 1.14 -19.62 -0.47
C ILE A 188 0.67 -21.06 -0.70
N MET A 189 1.54 -21.94 -1.22
CA MET A 189 1.24 -23.35 -1.48
C MET A 189 0.86 -24.11 -0.21
N THR A 190 1.56 -23.86 0.89
CA THR A 190 1.23 -24.45 2.20
C THR A 190 -0.19 -24.07 2.65
N GLN A 191 -0.60 -22.82 2.42
CA GLN A 191 -1.95 -22.36 2.80
C GLN A 191 -3.06 -22.89 1.88
N THR A 192 -2.72 -23.34 0.67
CA THR A 192 -3.68 -24.02 -0.24
C THR A 192 -3.80 -25.52 -0.02
N GLY A 193 -2.95 -26.10 0.84
CA GLY A 193 -2.89 -27.56 1.03
C GLY A 193 -2.31 -28.31 -0.18
N GLN A 194 -1.51 -27.65 -0.99
CA GLN A 194 -0.86 -28.20 -2.18
C GLN A 194 0.59 -28.71 -1.90
N VAL A 195 0.95 -28.83 -0.62
CA VAL A 195 2.23 -29.42 -0.18
C VAL A 195 1.98 -30.66 0.67
#